data_045b761aaaf703e650b40669dc8aef2d
#
_entry.id   045b761aaaf703e650b40669dc8aef2d
#
_cell.length_a   1.000
_cell.length_b   1.000
_cell.length_c   1.000
_cell.angle_alpha   90.00
_cell.angle_beta   90.00
_cell.angle_gamma   90.00
#
_symmetry.space_group_name_H-M   'P 1'
#
loop_
_entity.id
_entity.type
_entity.pdbx_description
1 polymer ?
#
loop_
_entity_poly.entity_id
_entity_poly.type
_entity_poly.pdbx_seq_one_letter_code
_entity_poly.pdbx_strand_id
1 'polypeptide(L)'
;IIDGWQLKNSEDKWTTVHSAFFYVIMKMMEKHNTEVIYIAGNHDDFLDALVPSKMFNIMLVHEYIIREKAHSYVIIHGHAFDSITAQFTWIAKLGDLAYNLLLKFNNIWNRARLRHGKEYYSFSQVLKHKVKQAVSAISGFESDLASFAKAKGCDGIICGHIHHPEDKMLKGGIHYLNSGDWVESLTALVEDYEGR
;
A
#
# COMPACT_ATOMS: atom_id res chain seq x y z
N ILE A 1 3.32 -8.20 -5.61
CA ILE A 1 3.70 -8.93 -6.84
C ILE A 1 2.99 -10.27 -6.88
N ILE A 2 2.97 -10.98 -5.78
CA ILE A 2 2.23 -12.23 -5.62
C ILE A 2 1.18 -11.99 -4.55
N ASP A 3 -0.03 -12.50 -4.78
CA ASP A 3 -1.06 -12.62 -3.75
C ASP A 3 -1.10 -14.09 -3.30
N GLY A 4 -0.33 -14.43 -2.30
CA GLY A 4 -0.21 -15.79 -1.77
C GLY A 4 -1.54 -16.34 -1.29
N TRP A 5 -2.40 -15.46 -0.80
CA TRP A 5 -3.74 -15.82 -0.35
C TRP A 5 -4.65 -16.27 -1.50
N GLN A 6 -4.55 -15.59 -2.66
CA GLN A 6 -5.28 -16.02 -3.85
C GLN A 6 -4.72 -17.31 -4.46
N LEU A 7 -3.40 -17.49 -4.45
CA LEU A 7 -2.76 -18.73 -4.92
C LEU A 7 -3.15 -19.94 -4.08
N LYS A 8 -3.27 -19.79 -2.77
CA LYS A 8 -3.73 -20.84 -1.87
C LYS A 8 -5.15 -21.32 -2.18
N ASN A 9 -5.98 -20.43 -2.73
CA ASN A 9 -7.39 -20.73 -3.04
C ASN A 9 -7.65 -21.14 -4.48
N SER A 10 -6.74 -20.91 -5.42
CA SER A 10 -6.87 -21.28 -6.83
C SER A 10 -5.53 -21.24 -7.57
N GLU A 11 -5.14 -22.39 -8.15
CA GLU A 11 -3.94 -22.50 -8.99
C GLU A 11 -4.03 -21.66 -10.27
N ASP A 12 -5.25 -21.39 -10.76
CA ASP A 12 -5.48 -20.59 -11.98
C ASP A 12 -5.07 -19.11 -11.84
N LYS A 13 -4.75 -18.67 -10.62
CA LYS A 13 -4.30 -17.29 -10.37
C LYS A 13 -2.83 -17.04 -10.75
N TRP A 14 -2.05 -18.12 -10.93
CA TRP A 14 -0.70 -18.00 -11.45
C TRP A 14 -0.70 -17.84 -12.97
N THR A 15 -0.29 -16.69 -13.45
CA THR A 15 -0.26 -16.38 -14.89
C THR A 15 1.15 -16.49 -15.48
N THR A 16 1.25 -16.51 -16.80
CA THR A 16 2.54 -16.48 -17.52
C THR A 16 3.35 -15.22 -17.21
N VAL A 17 2.70 -14.11 -16.83
CA VAL A 17 3.38 -12.87 -16.43
C VAL A 17 4.12 -13.06 -15.10
N HIS A 18 3.53 -13.76 -14.13
CA HIS A 18 4.22 -14.10 -12.89
C HIS A 18 5.47 -14.93 -13.18
N SER A 19 5.34 -15.98 -14.00
CA SER A 19 6.48 -16.82 -14.39
C SER A 19 7.58 -16.02 -15.08
N ALA A 20 7.22 -15.12 -16.00
CA ALA A 20 8.18 -14.27 -16.70
C ALA A 20 8.93 -13.33 -15.74
N PHE A 21 8.22 -12.73 -14.78
CA PHE A 21 8.84 -11.90 -13.76
C PHE A 21 9.87 -12.67 -12.95
N PHE A 22 9.51 -13.85 -12.41
CA PHE A 22 10.44 -14.66 -11.63
C PHE A 22 11.65 -15.12 -12.46
N TYR A 23 11.43 -15.47 -13.71
CA TYR A 23 12.51 -15.83 -14.61
C TYR A 23 13.53 -14.69 -14.81
N VAL A 24 13.04 -13.47 -14.95
CA VAL A 24 13.93 -12.29 -15.05
C VAL A 24 14.72 -12.10 -13.75
N ILE A 25 14.07 -12.15 -12.60
CA ILE A 25 14.74 -12.03 -11.29
C ILE A 25 15.82 -13.11 -11.13
N MET A 26 15.50 -14.36 -11.42
CA MET A 26 16.48 -15.46 -11.35
C MET A 26 17.68 -15.23 -12.26
N LYS A 27 17.46 -14.74 -13.47
CA LYS A 27 18.57 -14.37 -14.38
C LYS A 27 19.41 -13.20 -13.85
N MET A 28 18.80 -12.22 -13.21
CA MET A 28 19.54 -11.12 -12.59
C MET A 28 20.40 -11.64 -11.43
N MET A 29 19.86 -12.54 -10.62
CA MET A 29 20.64 -13.20 -9.55
C MET A 29 21.82 -13.96 -10.11
N GLU A 30 21.63 -14.75 -11.16
CA GLU A 30 22.68 -15.57 -11.77
C GLU A 30 23.77 -14.71 -12.45
N LYS A 31 23.38 -13.72 -13.25
CA LYS A 31 24.31 -12.96 -14.11
C LYS A 31 24.97 -11.78 -13.40
N HIS A 32 24.25 -11.16 -12.47
CA HIS A 32 24.67 -9.90 -11.86
C HIS A 32 24.84 -10.02 -10.34
N ASN A 33 24.70 -11.23 -9.78
CA ASN A 33 24.74 -11.46 -8.35
C ASN A 33 23.75 -10.56 -7.56
N THR A 34 22.59 -10.27 -8.18
CA THR A 34 21.55 -9.42 -7.58
C THR A 34 21.04 -10.05 -6.30
N GLU A 35 20.99 -9.30 -5.21
CA GLU A 35 20.33 -9.71 -4.00
C GLU A 35 18.84 -9.36 -4.07
N VAL A 36 17.99 -10.27 -3.61
CA VAL A 36 16.55 -10.12 -3.55
C VAL A 36 16.11 -10.12 -2.09
N ILE A 37 15.50 -9.02 -1.65
CA ILE A 37 14.93 -8.92 -0.32
C ILE A 37 13.40 -9.04 -0.45
N TYR A 38 12.86 -10.12 0.06
CA TYR A 38 11.41 -10.34 0.09
C TYR A 38 10.84 -9.93 1.44
N ILE A 39 10.00 -8.92 1.44
CA ILE A 39 9.29 -8.46 2.64
C ILE A 39 7.93 -9.14 2.68
N ALA A 40 7.72 -10.02 3.66
CA ALA A 40 6.46 -10.73 3.81
C ALA A 40 5.31 -9.77 4.19
N GLY A 41 4.19 -9.90 3.48
CA GLY A 41 2.97 -9.13 3.70
C GLY A 41 1.87 -9.98 4.35
N ASN A 42 0.74 -9.34 4.65
CA ASN A 42 -0.42 -10.02 5.25
C ASN A 42 -1.08 -11.06 4.32
N HIS A 43 -0.82 -11.02 3.01
CA HIS A 43 -1.28 -12.05 2.06
C HIS A 43 -0.27 -13.20 1.92
N ASP A 44 0.87 -13.11 2.57
CA ASP A 44 1.95 -14.09 2.56
C ASP A 44 2.14 -14.76 3.92
N ASP A 45 1.11 -14.82 4.75
CA ASP A 45 1.11 -15.38 6.11
C ASP A 45 1.68 -16.81 6.19
N PHE A 46 1.56 -17.56 5.10
CA PHE A 46 2.14 -18.91 4.99
C PHE A 46 3.68 -18.91 4.99
N LEU A 47 4.31 -17.77 4.73
CA LEU A 47 5.76 -17.60 4.78
C LEU A 47 6.28 -17.22 6.18
N ASP A 48 5.41 -16.83 7.11
CA ASP A 48 5.82 -16.37 8.45
C ASP A 48 6.66 -17.40 9.21
N ALA A 49 6.37 -18.68 9.04
CA ALA A 49 7.16 -19.76 9.63
C ALA A 49 8.61 -19.86 9.09
N LEU A 50 8.89 -19.21 7.96
CA LEU A 50 10.20 -19.19 7.31
C LEU A 50 10.95 -17.87 7.54
N VAL A 51 10.32 -16.87 8.17
CA VAL A 51 10.94 -15.57 8.46
C VAL A 51 11.63 -15.61 9.83
N PRO A 52 12.91 -15.12 9.94
CA PRO A 52 13.80 -14.73 8.87
C PRO A 52 14.50 -15.94 8.24
N SER A 53 14.70 -15.91 6.94
CA SER A 53 15.52 -16.92 6.26
C SER A 53 16.29 -16.32 5.09
N LYS A 54 17.40 -16.97 4.75
CA LYS A 54 18.19 -16.65 3.56
C LYS A 54 18.45 -17.93 2.76
N MET A 55 18.13 -17.89 1.48
CA MET A 55 18.37 -18.99 0.54
C MET A 55 18.98 -18.41 -0.72
N PHE A 56 20.24 -18.80 -1.00
CA PHE A 56 21.03 -18.18 -2.07
C PHE A 56 21.07 -16.64 -1.91
N ASN A 57 20.68 -15.92 -2.96
CA ASN A 57 20.63 -14.46 -2.97
C ASN A 57 19.24 -13.90 -2.59
N ILE A 58 18.37 -14.73 -2.04
CA ILE A 58 17.03 -14.30 -1.56
C ILE A 58 17.03 -14.28 -0.04
N MET A 59 16.66 -13.15 0.52
CA MET A 59 16.44 -12.97 1.95
C MET A 59 14.95 -12.72 2.18
N LEU A 60 14.32 -13.52 3.04
CA LEU A 60 12.93 -13.38 3.45
C LEU A 60 12.88 -12.77 4.85
N VAL A 61 12.25 -11.60 4.99
CA VAL A 61 12.21 -10.83 6.24
C VAL A 61 10.87 -10.10 6.41
N HIS A 62 10.57 -9.62 7.62
CA HIS A 62 9.44 -8.69 7.86
C HIS A 62 9.85 -7.22 7.71
N GLU A 63 11.13 -6.94 7.98
CA GLU A 63 11.70 -5.60 7.85
C GLU A 63 13.12 -5.68 7.30
N TYR A 64 13.51 -4.64 6.57
CA TYR A 64 14.88 -4.50 6.05
C TYR A 64 15.33 -3.05 6.19
N ILE A 65 16.60 -2.84 6.55
CA ILE A 65 17.15 -1.48 6.66
C ILE A 65 18.22 -1.31 5.58
N ILE A 66 18.00 -0.36 4.69
CA ILE A 66 19.02 0.13 3.75
C ILE A 66 19.74 1.30 4.43
N ARG A 67 21.07 1.27 4.35
CA ARG A 67 21.92 2.36 4.82
C ARG A 67 22.84 2.79 3.68
N GLU A 68 22.46 3.86 3.03
CA GLU A 68 23.28 4.53 2.03
C GLU A 68 24.06 5.68 2.64
N LYS A 69 25.04 6.22 1.90
CA LYS A 69 26.01 7.20 2.40
C LYS A 69 25.42 8.41 3.13
N ALA A 70 24.23 8.86 2.72
CA ALA A 70 23.59 10.05 3.23
C ALA A 70 22.26 9.78 3.96
N HIS A 71 21.60 8.66 3.70
CA HIS A 71 20.25 8.37 4.19
C HIS A 71 20.09 6.91 4.58
N SER A 72 19.20 6.68 5.52
CA SER A 72 18.81 5.34 5.97
C SER A 72 17.30 5.17 5.87
N TYR A 73 16.86 4.05 5.29
CA TYR A 73 15.45 3.72 5.17
C TYR A 73 15.15 2.38 5.80
N VAL A 74 14.08 2.33 6.57
CA VAL A 74 13.48 1.06 6.96
C VAL A 74 12.39 0.68 5.96
N ILE A 75 12.44 -0.56 5.46
CA ILE A 75 11.51 -1.10 4.49
C ILE A 75 10.65 -2.14 5.18
N ILE A 76 9.33 -2.00 5.05
CA ILE A 76 8.34 -2.92 5.63
C ILE A 76 7.17 -3.09 4.68
N HIS A 77 6.34 -4.11 4.88
CA HIS A 77 5.08 -4.19 4.15
C HIS A 77 4.09 -3.09 4.58
N GLY A 78 3.92 -2.85 5.87
CA GLY A 78 3.06 -1.82 6.42
C GLY A 78 1.80 -2.32 7.13
N HIS A 79 1.39 -3.58 6.95
CA HIS A 79 0.15 -4.13 7.49
C HIS A 79 0.06 -4.10 9.03
N ALA A 80 1.19 -4.14 9.72
CA ALA A 80 1.22 -4.10 11.20
C ALA A 80 0.74 -2.75 11.77
N PHE A 81 0.71 -1.70 10.95
CA PHE A 81 0.26 -0.35 11.32
C PHE A 81 -1.16 -0.05 10.83
N ASP A 82 -1.80 -1.03 10.20
CA ASP A 82 -3.13 -0.86 9.64
C ASP A 82 -4.20 -1.34 10.62
N SER A 83 -4.74 -0.42 11.39
CA SER A 83 -5.90 -0.71 12.22
C SER A 83 -7.25 -0.58 11.46
N ILE A 84 -7.32 0.16 10.33
CA ILE A 84 -8.61 0.46 9.67
C ILE A 84 -8.47 0.81 8.17
N THR A 85 -7.26 1.03 7.66
CA THR A 85 -7.03 1.75 6.39
C THR A 85 -7.36 0.98 5.12
N ALA A 86 -7.19 -0.33 5.09
CA ALA A 86 -7.40 -1.14 3.88
C ALA A 86 -8.83 -1.07 3.31
N GLN A 87 -9.82 -0.74 4.15
CA GLN A 87 -11.22 -0.64 3.73
C GLN A 87 -11.60 0.71 3.10
N PHE A 88 -10.75 1.73 3.17
CA PHE A 88 -11.13 3.10 2.83
C PHE A 88 -10.34 3.74 1.69
N THR A 89 -9.26 3.13 1.22
CA THR A 89 -8.42 3.69 0.13
C THR A 89 -9.17 3.89 -1.18
N TRP A 90 -10.13 3.00 -1.52
CA TRP A 90 -10.95 3.16 -2.71
C TRP A 90 -11.91 4.37 -2.62
N ILE A 91 -12.32 4.79 -1.41
CA ILE A 91 -13.21 5.93 -1.20
C ILE A 91 -12.50 7.26 -1.47
N ALA A 92 -11.21 7.36 -1.15
CA ALA A 92 -10.41 8.53 -1.47
C ALA A 92 -10.21 8.71 -2.99
N LYS A 93 -10.16 7.61 -3.74
CA LYS A 93 -10.03 7.62 -5.21
C LYS A 93 -11.33 8.01 -5.94
N LEU A 94 -12.48 7.97 -5.28
CA LEU A 94 -13.76 8.45 -5.83
C LEU A 94 -13.86 9.98 -5.89
N GLY A 95 -12.75 10.67 -6.11
CA GLY A 95 -12.59 12.12 -6.17
C GLY A 95 -13.77 12.90 -6.78
N ASP A 96 -13.62 14.19 -6.95
CA ASP A 96 -14.63 15.22 -7.29
C ASP A 96 -15.71 14.83 -8.32
N LEU A 97 -15.40 13.97 -9.30
CA LEU A 97 -16.36 13.59 -10.33
C LEU A 97 -17.50 12.72 -9.78
N ALA A 98 -17.17 11.73 -8.98
CA ALA A 98 -18.17 10.86 -8.35
C ALA A 98 -18.95 11.63 -7.26
N TYR A 99 -18.32 12.55 -6.56
CA TYR A 99 -19.00 13.42 -5.58
C TYR A 99 -20.05 14.30 -6.25
N ASN A 100 -19.72 14.93 -7.39
CA ASN A 100 -20.66 15.76 -8.15
C ASN A 100 -21.84 14.96 -8.72
N LEU A 101 -21.56 13.75 -9.23
CA LEU A 101 -22.62 12.84 -9.68
C LEU A 101 -23.51 12.38 -8.51
N LEU A 102 -22.92 12.09 -7.37
CA LEU A 102 -23.64 11.69 -6.17
C LEU A 102 -24.54 12.81 -5.65
N LEU A 103 -24.09 14.07 -5.69
CA LEU A 103 -24.92 15.23 -5.31
C LEU A 103 -26.12 15.40 -6.26
N LYS A 104 -25.92 15.25 -7.57
CA LYS A 104 -27.04 15.31 -8.54
C LYS A 104 -28.03 14.18 -8.29
N PHE A 105 -27.55 12.95 -8.09
CA PHE A 105 -28.37 11.80 -7.78
C PHE A 105 -29.12 11.97 -6.46
N ASN A 106 -28.45 12.48 -5.42
CA ASN A 106 -29.05 12.77 -4.11
C ASN A 106 -30.24 13.74 -4.23
N ASN A 107 -30.12 14.77 -5.07
CA ASN A 107 -31.18 15.76 -5.28
C ASN A 107 -32.39 15.14 -5.99
N ILE A 108 -32.16 14.32 -7.02
CA ILE A 108 -33.24 13.64 -7.76
C ILE A 108 -33.95 12.63 -6.83
N TRP A 109 -33.17 11.82 -6.11
CA TRP A 109 -33.69 10.83 -5.17
C TRP A 109 -34.51 11.44 -4.05
N ASN A 110 -34.04 12.52 -3.45
CA ASN A 110 -34.77 13.19 -2.38
C ASN A 110 -36.03 13.90 -2.87
N ARG A 111 -36.05 14.42 -4.10
CA ARG A 111 -37.29 14.93 -4.69
C ARG A 111 -38.35 13.84 -4.81
N ALA A 112 -37.98 12.64 -5.21
CA ALA A 112 -38.86 11.48 -5.27
C ALA A 112 -39.33 11.06 -3.87
N ARG A 113 -38.42 10.97 -2.89
CA ARG A 113 -38.73 10.62 -1.50
C ARG A 113 -39.74 11.58 -0.85
N LEU A 114 -39.50 12.89 -1.01
CA LEU A 114 -40.39 13.93 -0.45
C LEU A 114 -41.80 13.85 -1.08
N ARG A 115 -41.93 13.54 -2.37
CA ARG A 115 -43.23 13.32 -3.03
C ARG A 115 -43.98 12.13 -2.45
N HIS A 116 -43.27 11.15 -1.88
CA HIS A 116 -43.85 9.97 -1.23
C HIS A 116 -43.94 10.10 0.31
N GLY A 117 -43.84 11.32 0.85
CA GLY A 117 -43.95 11.59 2.28
C GLY A 117 -42.83 11.05 3.16
N LYS A 118 -41.64 10.73 2.55
CA LYS A 118 -40.48 10.25 3.29
C LYS A 118 -39.54 11.41 3.61
N GLU A 119 -38.89 11.33 4.79
CA GLU A 119 -37.88 12.32 5.20
C GLU A 119 -36.71 12.45 4.26
N TYR A 120 -36.08 13.63 4.26
CA TYR A 120 -34.83 13.89 3.49
C TYR A 120 -33.72 12.99 3.98
N TYR A 121 -33.00 12.36 3.03
CA TYR A 121 -31.82 11.54 3.31
C TYR A 121 -30.59 12.10 2.62
N SER A 122 -29.56 12.44 3.38
CA SER A 122 -28.35 13.04 2.85
C SER A 122 -27.24 12.02 2.61
N PHE A 123 -27.12 11.52 1.39
CA PHE A 123 -25.97 10.71 0.97
C PHE A 123 -24.66 11.47 1.12
N SER A 124 -24.65 12.78 0.91
CA SER A 124 -23.46 13.61 1.04
C SER A 124 -22.92 13.68 2.47
N GLN A 125 -23.79 13.65 3.49
CA GLN A 125 -23.31 13.60 4.89
C GLN A 125 -22.67 12.27 5.22
N VAL A 126 -23.26 11.16 4.78
CA VAL A 126 -22.69 9.81 4.97
C VAL A 126 -21.33 9.69 4.27
N LEU A 127 -21.23 10.21 3.03
CA LEU A 127 -19.97 10.21 2.30
C LEU A 127 -18.91 11.08 2.98
N LYS A 128 -19.26 12.30 3.39
CA LYS A 128 -18.34 13.20 4.13
C LYS A 128 -17.80 12.53 5.38
N HIS A 129 -18.66 11.85 6.13
CA HIS A 129 -18.23 11.13 7.33
C HIS A 129 -17.24 10.00 7.01
N LYS A 130 -17.53 9.20 5.98
CA LYS A 130 -16.63 8.13 5.53
C LYS A 130 -15.29 8.66 5.00
N VAL A 131 -15.32 9.73 4.21
CA VAL A 131 -14.10 10.40 3.73
C VAL A 131 -13.25 10.93 4.90
N LYS A 132 -13.91 11.57 5.88
CA LYS A 132 -13.20 12.05 7.09
C LYS A 132 -12.57 10.91 7.88
N GLN A 133 -13.25 9.78 8.02
CA GLN A 133 -12.71 8.59 8.67
C GLN A 133 -11.50 8.05 7.90
N ALA A 134 -11.57 7.95 6.56
CA ALA A 134 -10.47 7.49 5.72
C ALA A 134 -9.24 8.41 5.85
N VAL A 135 -9.43 9.73 5.75
CA VAL A 135 -8.34 10.71 5.93
C VAL A 135 -7.72 10.62 7.32
N SER A 136 -8.53 10.45 8.37
CA SER A 136 -8.03 10.29 9.74
C SER A 136 -7.23 8.99 9.91
N ALA A 137 -7.68 7.91 9.28
CA ALA A 137 -7.00 6.62 9.32
C ALA A 137 -5.65 6.67 8.60
N ILE A 138 -5.58 7.28 7.41
CA ILE A 138 -4.32 7.49 6.66
C ILE A 138 -3.34 8.33 7.50
N SER A 139 -3.82 9.42 8.10
CA SER A 139 -2.99 10.27 8.96
C SER A 139 -2.47 9.54 10.20
N GLY A 140 -3.27 8.65 10.79
CA GLY A 140 -2.83 7.77 11.88
C GLY A 140 -1.73 6.80 11.43
N PHE A 141 -1.96 6.09 10.33
CA PHE A 141 -0.99 5.20 9.73
C PHE A 141 0.36 5.88 9.46
N GLU A 142 0.35 7.04 8.82
CA GLU A 142 1.57 7.80 8.54
C GLU A 142 2.29 8.26 9.82
N SER A 143 1.55 8.63 10.85
CA SER A 143 2.13 9.00 12.15
C SER A 143 2.83 7.83 12.82
N ASP A 144 2.23 6.65 12.76
CA ASP A 144 2.79 5.43 13.33
C ASP A 144 4.04 4.98 12.55
N LEU A 145 4.01 5.06 11.22
CA LEU A 145 5.16 4.80 10.37
C LEU A 145 6.33 5.75 10.67
N ALA A 146 6.05 7.05 10.83
CA ALA A 146 7.08 8.03 11.17
C ALA A 146 7.71 7.74 12.54
N SER A 147 6.89 7.36 13.51
CA SER A 147 7.35 6.99 14.85
C SER A 147 8.22 5.74 14.82
N PHE A 148 7.82 4.74 14.01
CA PHE A 148 8.58 3.52 13.82
C PHE A 148 9.95 3.79 13.17
N ALA A 149 10.00 4.56 12.07
CA ALA A 149 11.24 4.91 11.40
C ALA A 149 12.22 5.62 12.37
N LYS A 150 11.72 6.55 13.17
CA LYS A 150 12.50 7.22 14.22
C LYS A 150 13.04 6.26 15.27
N ALA A 151 12.22 5.33 15.74
CA ALA A 151 12.64 4.32 16.71
C ALA A 151 13.73 3.40 16.14
N LYS A 152 13.76 3.17 14.82
CA LYS A 152 14.82 2.43 14.12
C LYS A 152 16.05 3.28 13.81
N GLY A 153 16.02 4.58 14.09
CA GLY A 153 17.10 5.51 13.76
C GLY A 153 17.28 5.71 12.26
N CYS A 154 16.18 5.67 11.51
CA CYS A 154 16.16 5.85 10.06
C CYS A 154 15.62 7.23 9.67
N ASP A 155 16.11 7.76 8.55
CA ASP A 155 15.70 9.05 7.98
C ASP A 155 14.40 8.92 7.18
N GLY A 156 14.07 7.70 6.75
CA GLY A 156 12.87 7.43 5.96
C GLY A 156 12.31 6.04 6.17
N ILE A 157 11.14 5.83 5.58
CA ILE A 157 10.42 4.57 5.56
C ILE A 157 9.83 4.31 4.18
N ILE A 158 10.01 3.08 3.71
CA ILE A 158 9.42 2.57 2.47
C ILE A 158 8.41 1.49 2.82
N CYS A 159 7.20 1.59 2.29
CA CYS A 159 6.20 0.54 2.47
C CYS A 159 5.27 0.40 1.24
N GLY A 160 4.36 -0.56 1.30
CA GLY A 160 3.26 -0.78 0.35
C GLY A 160 1.93 -0.75 1.09
N HIS A 161 1.21 -1.85 1.05
CA HIS A 161 0.00 -2.22 1.77
C HIS A 161 -1.25 -1.38 1.46
N ILE A 162 -1.19 -0.05 1.53
CA ILE A 162 -2.34 0.82 1.28
C ILE A 162 -2.63 1.06 -0.22
N HIS A 163 -1.82 0.48 -1.12
CA HIS A 163 -1.95 0.56 -2.58
C HIS A 163 -2.02 2.00 -3.13
N HIS A 164 -1.47 2.95 -2.40
CA HIS A 164 -1.45 4.36 -2.79
C HIS A 164 0.00 4.83 -2.91
N PRO A 165 0.51 5.02 -4.14
CA PRO A 165 1.88 5.50 -4.34
C PRO A 165 2.03 6.90 -3.76
N GLU A 166 3.11 7.11 -3.00
CA GLU A 166 3.33 8.36 -2.31
C GLU A 166 4.83 8.64 -2.17
N ASP A 167 5.20 9.90 -2.26
CA ASP A 167 6.53 10.42 -2.00
C ASP A 167 6.38 11.76 -1.29
N LYS A 168 6.63 11.77 0.03
CA LYS A 168 6.48 12.99 0.83
C LYS A 168 7.25 12.97 2.14
N MET A 169 7.45 14.16 2.70
CA MET A 169 7.97 14.32 4.05
C MET A 169 6.84 14.27 5.08
N LEU A 170 6.95 13.36 6.04
CA LEU A 170 6.06 13.29 7.21
C LEU A 170 6.50 14.25 8.31
N LYS A 171 5.61 14.45 9.30
CA LYS A 171 5.93 15.24 10.48
C LYS A 171 7.16 14.67 11.20
N GLY A 172 8.10 15.56 11.51
CA GLY A 172 9.34 15.19 12.18
C GLY A 172 10.48 14.80 11.24
N GLY A 173 10.37 15.11 9.95
CA GLY A 173 11.45 15.00 8.98
C GLY A 173 11.70 13.59 8.48
N ILE A 174 10.73 12.69 8.57
CA ILE A 174 10.82 11.34 8.01
C ILE A 174 10.34 11.34 6.56
N HIS A 175 11.18 10.88 5.64
CA HIS A 175 10.81 10.68 4.24
C HIS A 175 9.98 9.42 4.09
N TYR A 176 8.77 9.56 3.59
CA TYR A 176 7.82 8.46 3.39
C TYR A 176 7.67 8.16 1.92
N LEU A 177 7.92 6.91 1.55
CA LEU A 177 7.75 6.38 0.23
C LEU A 177 6.78 5.19 0.27
N ASN A 178 5.80 5.19 -0.62
CA ASN A 178 4.93 4.04 -0.83
C ASN A 178 5.00 3.58 -2.28
N SER A 179 5.29 2.28 -2.48
CA SER A 179 5.47 1.71 -3.81
C SER A 179 4.17 1.62 -4.63
N GLY A 180 3.02 1.83 -4.00
CA GLY A 180 1.74 1.53 -4.62
C GLY A 180 1.53 0.03 -4.82
N ASP A 181 0.93 -0.34 -5.96
CA ASP A 181 0.63 -1.73 -6.32
C ASP A 181 0.79 -1.97 -7.82
N TRP A 182 0.75 -3.25 -8.22
CA TRP A 182 0.80 -3.66 -9.62
C TRP A 182 -0.55 -4.10 -10.18
N VAL A 183 -1.64 -3.72 -9.54
CA VAL A 183 -3.02 -4.01 -9.96
C VAL A 183 -3.71 -2.76 -10.49
N GLU A 184 -3.62 -1.66 -9.73
CA GLU A 184 -4.29 -0.39 -10.05
C GLU A 184 -3.31 0.72 -10.40
N SER A 185 -2.32 0.99 -9.54
CA SER A 185 -1.38 2.10 -9.72
C SER A 185 -0.24 1.77 -10.70
N LEU A 186 0.12 0.49 -10.84
CA LEU A 186 1.19 -0.03 -11.70
C LEU A 186 2.51 0.72 -11.49
N THR A 187 2.86 0.97 -10.23
CA THR A 187 4.03 1.76 -9.83
C THR A 187 5.08 0.92 -9.13
N ALA A 188 6.31 1.40 -9.16
CA ALA A 188 7.44 0.88 -8.41
C ALA A 188 8.35 2.05 -8.00
N LEU A 189 9.09 1.86 -6.92
CA LEU A 189 10.17 2.76 -6.52
C LEU A 189 11.48 2.24 -7.15
N VAL A 190 12.24 3.13 -7.71
CA VAL A 190 13.54 2.83 -8.33
C VAL A 190 14.53 3.85 -7.84
N GLU A 191 15.70 3.40 -7.44
CA GLU A 191 16.83 4.27 -7.12
C GLU A 191 17.89 4.13 -8.22
N ASP A 192 18.37 5.26 -8.75
CA ASP A 192 19.43 5.28 -9.74
C ASP A 192 20.82 5.30 -9.07
N TYR A 193 21.90 5.25 -9.90
CA TYR A 193 23.29 5.27 -9.41
C TYR A 193 23.69 6.60 -8.74
N GLU A 194 22.87 7.63 -8.87
CA GLU A 194 23.07 8.94 -8.23
C GLU A 194 22.32 9.05 -6.90
N GLY A 195 21.56 8.00 -6.52
CA GLY A 195 20.77 7.94 -5.29
C GLY A 195 19.46 8.72 -5.38
N ARG A 196 18.87 8.77 -6.58
CA ARG A 196 17.59 9.44 -6.84
C ARG A 196 16.54 8.43 -7.27
#